data_ac25a1494e2b4bbb6391a51438501987
#
_entry.id   ac25a1494e2b4bbb6391a51438501987
#
_cell.length_a   1.000
_cell.length_b   1.000
_cell.length_c   1.000
_cell.angle_alpha   90.00
_cell.angle_beta   90.00
_cell.angle_gamma   90.00
#
_symmetry.space_group_name_H-M   'P 1'
#
loop_
_entity.id
_entity.type
_entity.pdbx_description
1 polymer ?
#
loop_
_entity_poly.entity_id
_entity_poly.type
_entity_poly.pdbx_seq_one_letter_code
_entity_poly.pdbx_strand_id
1 'polypeptide(L)'
;GEFGRNHRTGDAGAALRVVPSAIPSAQDLGLPKAVLDLCSLSRGLVLVTGPAGSGRSTTLAALVDHVNRTRAAHVVTVENPVEFVHANLGGLVRQHEVEARDGDFERALRDALLEDPDVLLVGEIRNHETLAVALEAAETGPLVLAALHAPTAAAAVSRTIDRFPSDRQAQARVSLSESLRGVLSQTLVRRKGGGRVAAFEVLLGVPAVSNLIREGKIFQIPGIVQASRKQGMLPMNDALLDLVRRGIVESEEACRAAADRAGFTAALRSAGIPATSPAGF
;
A
#
# COMPACT_ATOMS: atom_id res chain seq x y z
N GLY A 1 -13.41 -9.81 17.04
CA GLY A 1 -13.82 -11.21 16.82
C GLY A 1 -15.20 -11.25 16.22
N GLU A 2 -15.42 -12.01 15.15
CA GLU A 2 -16.75 -12.20 14.56
C GLU A 2 -17.47 -13.34 15.27
N PHE A 3 -18.72 -13.10 15.67
CA PHE A 3 -19.62 -14.11 16.20
C PHE A 3 -20.64 -14.50 15.13
N GLY A 4 -20.68 -15.76 14.75
CA GLY A 4 -21.65 -16.32 13.81
C GLY A 4 -22.42 -17.49 14.41
N ARG A 5 -23.70 -17.66 14.01
CA ARG A 5 -24.46 -18.89 14.28
C ARG A 5 -24.46 -19.79 13.06
N ASN A 6 -24.15 -21.06 13.27
CA ASN A 6 -24.32 -22.05 12.23
C ASN A 6 -25.83 -22.29 12.02
N HIS A 7 -26.37 -21.90 10.90
CA HIS A 7 -27.81 -22.01 10.58
C HIS A 7 -28.35 -23.47 10.53
N ARG A 8 -27.47 -24.49 10.49
CA ARG A 8 -27.86 -25.90 10.48
C ARG A 8 -27.86 -26.57 11.87
N THR A 9 -26.96 -26.15 12.77
CA THR A 9 -26.81 -26.80 14.09
C THR A 9 -27.22 -25.89 15.23
N GLY A 10 -27.44 -24.61 15.01
CA GLY A 10 -27.73 -23.63 16.07
C GLY A 10 -26.52 -23.28 16.95
N ASP A 11 -25.35 -23.87 16.66
CA ASP A 11 -24.16 -23.64 17.47
C ASP A 11 -23.58 -22.24 17.26
N ALA A 12 -23.12 -21.63 18.35
CA ALA A 12 -22.40 -20.37 18.32
C ALA A 12 -20.92 -20.63 17.99
N GLY A 13 -20.42 -19.96 16.93
CA GLY A 13 -19.01 -19.98 16.57
C GLY A 13 -18.39 -18.58 16.72
N ALA A 14 -17.12 -18.51 17.10
CA ALA A 14 -16.36 -17.26 17.14
C ALA A 14 -15.05 -17.43 16.37
N ALA A 15 -14.75 -16.49 15.50
CA ALA A 15 -13.43 -16.35 14.89
C ALA A 15 -12.65 -15.28 15.66
N LEU A 16 -11.52 -15.66 16.26
CA LEU A 16 -10.66 -14.77 17.00
C LEU A 16 -9.38 -14.50 16.21
N ARG A 17 -9.07 -13.24 15.97
CA ARG A 17 -7.79 -12.83 15.42
C ARG A 17 -6.91 -12.26 16.53
N VAL A 18 -5.73 -12.82 16.70
CA VAL A 18 -4.76 -12.31 17.68
C VAL A 18 -4.12 -11.06 17.10
N VAL A 19 -4.16 -9.95 17.82
CA VAL A 19 -3.42 -8.74 17.49
C VAL A 19 -1.94 -9.00 17.78
N PRO A 20 -1.02 -8.83 16.82
CA PRO A 20 0.40 -9.04 17.03
C PRO A 20 0.95 -8.11 18.13
N SER A 21 1.76 -8.65 19.05
CA SER A 21 2.38 -7.88 20.13
C SER A 21 3.58 -7.04 19.68
N ALA A 22 4.11 -7.31 18.49
CA ALA A 22 5.27 -6.60 17.95
C ALA A 22 5.00 -6.16 16.51
N ILE A 23 5.40 -4.94 16.19
CA ILE A 23 5.38 -4.39 14.82
C ILE A 23 6.70 -4.75 14.17
N PRO A 24 6.71 -5.45 13.01
CA PRO A 24 7.94 -5.68 12.26
C PRO A 24 8.56 -4.35 11.83
N SER A 25 9.87 -4.21 11.96
CA SER A 25 10.52 -3.00 11.49
C SER A 25 10.49 -2.90 9.95
N ALA A 26 10.63 -1.69 9.44
CA ALA A 26 10.75 -1.46 7.99
C ALA A 26 11.90 -2.25 7.36
N GLN A 27 12.99 -2.47 8.12
CA GLN A 27 14.15 -3.26 7.70
C GLN A 27 13.83 -4.76 7.66
N ASP A 28 13.11 -5.29 8.66
CA ASP A 28 12.70 -6.70 8.69
C ASP A 28 11.77 -7.04 7.52
N LEU A 29 10.95 -6.09 7.10
CA LEU A 29 10.07 -6.23 5.94
C LEU A 29 10.82 -6.02 4.61
N GLY A 30 12.05 -5.52 4.63
CA GLY A 30 12.83 -5.20 3.44
C GLY A 30 12.24 -4.04 2.63
N LEU A 31 11.64 -3.06 3.30
CA LEU A 31 11.04 -1.90 2.61
C LEU A 31 12.11 -1.13 1.84
N PRO A 32 11.85 -0.77 0.57
CA PRO A 32 12.79 0.02 -0.23
C PRO A 32 13.07 1.38 0.40
N LYS A 33 14.34 1.82 0.35
CA LYS A 33 14.76 3.11 0.90
C LYS A 33 13.91 4.27 0.37
N ALA A 34 13.59 4.28 -0.91
CA ALA A 34 12.75 5.32 -1.53
C ALA A 34 11.38 5.47 -0.85
N VAL A 35 10.82 4.38 -0.30
CA VAL A 35 9.56 4.41 0.45
C VAL A 35 9.76 5.03 1.83
N LEU A 36 10.88 4.72 2.50
CA LEU A 36 11.22 5.32 3.80
C LEU A 36 11.51 6.82 3.65
N ASP A 37 12.14 7.22 2.55
CA ASP A 37 12.38 8.65 2.24
C ASP A 37 11.05 9.41 2.08
N LEU A 38 9.96 8.78 1.58
CA LEU A 38 8.62 9.38 1.54
C LEU A 38 8.06 9.69 2.93
N CYS A 39 8.42 8.91 3.96
CA CYS A 39 7.98 9.16 5.34
C CYS A 39 8.58 10.43 5.95
N SER A 40 9.61 11.02 5.34
CA SER A 40 10.20 12.29 5.79
C SER A 40 9.50 13.52 5.22
N LEU A 41 8.58 13.34 4.28
CA LEU A 41 7.80 14.43 3.70
C LEU A 41 6.85 15.02 4.73
N SER A 42 6.57 16.33 4.60
CA SER A 42 5.62 17.02 5.47
C SER A 42 4.17 16.87 5.02
N ARG A 43 3.93 16.56 3.74
CA ARG A 43 2.58 16.46 3.15
C ARG A 43 2.56 15.62 1.89
N GLY A 44 1.37 15.19 1.51
CA GLY A 44 1.09 14.45 0.29
C GLY A 44 0.50 13.08 0.56
N LEU A 45 0.19 12.33 -0.49
CA LEU A 45 -0.44 11.02 -0.41
C LEU A 45 0.57 9.92 -0.76
N VAL A 46 0.70 8.94 0.12
CA VAL A 46 1.42 7.68 -0.13
C VAL A 46 0.42 6.53 -0.05
N LEU A 47 0.29 5.78 -1.13
CA LEU A 47 -0.60 4.63 -1.20
C LEU A 47 0.17 3.33 -1.00
N VAL A 48 -0.28 2.49 -0.08
CA VAL A 48 0.16 1.10 0.07
C VAL A 48 -0.90 0.19 -0.54
N THR A 49 -0.54 -0.54 -1.59
CA THR A 49 -1.50 -1.30 -2.39
C THR A 49 -1.11 -2.76 -2.56
N GLY A 50 -2.05 -3.57 -2.99
CA GLY A 50 -1.85 -5.00 -3.19
C GLY A 50 -3.17 -5.77 -3.03
N PRO A 51 -3.20 -7.05 -3.39
CA PRO A 51 -4.36 -7.91 -3.17
C PRO A 51 -4.66 -8.12 -1.68
N ALA A 52 -5.81 -8.72 -1.39
CA ALA A 52 -6.13 -9.14 -0.02
C ALA A 52 -5.05 -10.10 0.52
N GLY A 53 -4.63 -9.90 1.77
CA GLY A 53 -3.58 -10.72 2.39
C GLY A 53 -2.16 -10.42 1.91
N SER A 54 -1.93 -9.35 1.15
CA SER A 54 -0.57 -8.95 0.71
C SER A 54 0.28 -8.28 1.80
N GLY A 55 -0.27 -8.03 2.99
CA GLY A 55 0.45 -7.44 4.13
C GLY A 55 0.41 -5.91 4.19
N ARG A 56 -0.56 -5.25 3.54
CA ARG A 56 -0.70 -3.79 3.54
C ARG A 56 -0.72 -3.18 4.94
N SER A 57 -1.56 -3.71 5.84
CA SER A 57 -1.65 -3.23 7.24
C SER A 57 -0.31 -3.36 7.97
N THR A 58 0.40 -4.47 7.77
CA THR A 58 1.73 -4.69 8.36
C THR A 58 2.74 -3.66 7.85
N THR A 59 2.71 -3.38 6.55
CA THR A 59 3.57 -2.36 5.93
C THR A 59 3.24 -0.96 6.44
N LEU A 60 1.96 -0.59 6.50
CA LEU A 60 1.53 0.69 7.06
C LEU A 60 1.95 0.84 8.52
N ALA A 61 1.77 -0.19 9.33
CA ALA A 61 2.23 -0.19 10.72
C ALA A 61 3.75 0.01 10.82
N ALA A 62 4.54 -0.65 9.95
CA ALA A 62 5.99 -0.46 9.90
C ALA A 62 6.40 0.95 9.45
N LEU A 63 5.65 1.60 8.54
CA LEU A 63 5.88 2.98 8.14
C LEU A 63 5.56 3.96 9.27
N VAL A 64 4.44 3.74 10.00
CA VAL A 64 4.09 4.53 11.21
C VAL A 64 5.15 4.35 12.28
N ASP A 65 5.60 3.12 12.55
CA ASP A 65 6.67 2.86 13.54
C ASP A 65 7.98 3.55 13.12
N HIS A 66 8.30 3.54 11.83
CA HIS A 66 9.47 4.25 11.29
C HIS A 66 9.37 5.77 11.54
N VAL A 67 8.24 6.40 11.22
CA VAL A 67 7.99 7.83 11.53
C VAL A 67 8.12 8.10 13.01
N ASN A 68 7.43 7.31 13.85
CA ASN A 68 7.40 7.46 15.31
C ASN A 68 8.79 7.32 15.97
N ARG A 69 9.72 6.59 15.34
CA ARG A 69 11.11 6.46 15.83
C ARG A 69 12.03 7.56 15.32
N THR A 70 11.75 8.12 14.15
CA THR A 70 12.70 9.00 13.45
C THR A 70 12.31 10.47 13.45
N ARG A 71 11.06 10.78 13.83
CA ARG A 71 10.51 12.14 13.84
C ARG A 71 9.75 12.40 15.13
N ALA A 72 9.86 13.62 15.66
CA ALA A 72 8.96 14.14 16.69
C ALA A 72 7.65 14.59 16.00
N ALA A 73 6.82 13.61 15.61
CA ALA A 73 5.62 13.83 14.83
C ALA A 73 4.35 13.41 15.60
N HIS A 74 3.26 14.15 15.38
CA HIS A 74 1.93 13.72 15.79
C HIS A 74 1.33 12.85 14.68
N VAL A 75 1.18 11.57 14.96
CA VAL A 75 0.59 10.59 14.04
C VAL A 75 -0.81 10.25 14.52
N VAL A 76 -1.80 10.44 13.67
CA VAL A 76 -3.17 9.99 13.93
C VAL A 76 -3.52 8.88 12.97
N THR A 77 -4.11 7.79 13.47
CA THR A 77 -4.59 6.69 12.62
C THR A 77 -6.10 6.55 12.72
N VAL A 78 -6.74 6.21 11.60
CA VAL A 78 -8.16 5.85 11.54
C VAL A 78 -8.26 4.49 10.87
N GLU A 79 -8.66 3.48 11.63
CA GLU A 79 -8.58 2.06 11.25
C GLU A 79 -9.88 1.30 11.54
N ASN A 80 -10.08 0.19 10.86
CA ASN A 80 -11.23 -0.69 11.08
C ASN A 80 -10.89 -2.17 10.72
N PRO A 81 -10.56 -3.00 11.71
CA PRO A 81 -10.15 -2.65 13.08
C PRO A 81 -8.68 -2.19 13.18
N VAL A 82 -8.24 -1.76 14.35
CA VAL A 82 -6.82 -1.58 14.68
C VAL A 82 -6.14 -2.95 14.68
N GLU A 83 -5.17 -3.17 13.79
CA GLU A 83 -4.44 -4.45 13.68
C GLU A 83 -3.09 -4.43 14.44
N PHE A 84 -2.51 -3.27 14.70
CA PHE A 84 -1.25 -3.09 15.42
C PHE A 84 -1.36 -1.93 16.40
N VAL A 85 -0.87 -2.11 17.62
CA VAL A 85 -0.88 -1.05 18.64
C VAL A 85 0.50 -0.41 18.71
N HIS A 86 0.54 0.92 18.56
CA HIS A 86 1.76 1.70 18.60
C HIS A 86 1.99 2.31 19.98
N ALA A 87 3.19 2.16 20.50
CA ALA A 87 3.64 2.93 21.68
C ALA A 87 4.10 4.33 21.24
N ASN A 88 4.00 5.32 22.12
CA ASN A 88 4.66 6.61 21.90
C ASN A 88 6.17 6.44 22.10
N LEU A 89 6.97 6.79 21.09
CA LEU A 89 8.43 6.69 21.09
C LEU A 89 9.08 8.07 20.93
N GLY A 90 9.43 8.45 19.70
CA GLY A 90 9.92 9.80 19.39
C GLY A 90 8.83 10.82 19.15
N GLY A 91 7.62 10.37 18.83
CA GLY A 91 6.42 11.16 18.57
C GLY A 91 5.22 10.72 19.40
N LEU A 92 4.08 11.34 19.12
CA LEU A 92 2.78 10.98 19.69
C LEU A 92 2.00 10.18 18.64
N VAL A 93 1.47 9.01 19.01
CA VAL A 93 0.60 8.22 18.13
C VAL A 93 -0.78 8.07 18.80
N ARG A 94 -1.81 8.52 18.11
CA ARG A 94 -3.21 8.34 18.49
C ARG A 94 -3.90 7.46 17.47
N GLN A 95 -4.57 6.42 17.94
CA GLN A 95 -5.25 5.45 17.08
C GLN A 95 -6.75 5.47 17.34
N HIS A 96 -7.52 5.73 16.29
CA HIS A 96 -8.97 5.71 16.31
C HIS A 96 -9.46 4.44 15.61
N GLU A 97 -10.09 3.56 16.37
CA GLU A 97 -10.82 2.42 15.81
C GLU A 97 -12.25 2.85 15.51
N VAL A 98 -12.68 2.63 14.27
CA VAL A 98 -14.02 3.02 13.80
C VAL A 98 -14.84 1.77 13.55
N GLU A 99 -16.07 1.73 14.04
CA GLU A 99 -17.02 0.67 13.71
C GLU A 99 -17.43 0.75 12.22
N ALA A 100 -17.78 -0.40 11.63
CA ALA A 100 -18.07 -0.53 10.19
C ALA A 100 -19.49 -0.03 9.84
N ARG A 101 -19.89 1.18 10.26
CA ARG A 101 -21.14 1.81 9.84
C ARG A 101 -20.87 2.80 8.70
N ASP A 102 -21.82 2.92 7.79
CA ASP A 102 -21.71 3.88 6.67
C ASP A 102 -21.61 5.32 7.22
N GLY A 103 -20.63 6.07 6.71
CA GLY A 103 -20.35 7.47 7.10
C GLY A 103 -19.49 7.67 8.34
N ASP A 104 -19.35 6.68 9.22
CA ASP A 104 -18.57 6.84 10.45
C ASP A 104 -17.07 7.02 10.16
N PHE A 105 -16.56 6.36 9.13
CA PHE A 105 -15.14 6.42 8.76
C PHE A 105 -14.74 7.78 8.17
N GLU A 106 -15.59 8.39 7.31
CA GLU A 106 -15.36 9.73 6.78
C GLU A 106 -15.38 10.78 7.89
N ARG A 107 -16.37 10.68 8.80
CA ARG A 107 -16.47 11.56 9.96
C ARG A 107 -15.24 11.45 10.86
N ALA A 108 -14.82 10.23 11.18
CA ALA A 108 -13.63 10.00 12.01
C ALA A 108 -12.35 10.55 11.36
N LEU A 109 -12.23 10.51 10.02
CA LEU A 109 -11.12 11.16 9.32
C LEU A 109 -11.16 12.67 9.44
N ARG A 110 -12.35 13.31 9.34
CA ARG A 110 -12.50 14.75 9.52
C ARG A 110 -12.19 15.16 10.96
N ASP A 111 -12.66 14.38 11.94
CA ASP A 111 -12.36 14.60 13.35
C ASP A 111 -10.85 14.44 13.63
N ALA A 112 -10.19 13.44 13.03
CA ALA A 112 -8.75 13.24 13.14
C ALA A 112 -7.93 14.40 12.57
N LEU A 113 -8.40 15.07 11.51
CA LEU A 113 -7.75 16.27 10.96
C LEU A 113 -7.82 17.48 11.89
N LEU A 114 -8.84 17.56 12.76
CA LEU A 114 -8.94 18.62 13.77
C LEU A 114 -7.90 18.49 14.91
N GLU A 115 -7.24 17.33 14.99
CA GLU A 115 -6.15 17.11 15.94
C GLU A 115 -4.79 17.65 15.45
N ASP A 116 -4.75 18.29 14.27
CA ASP A 116 -3.55 18.84 13.61
C ASP A 116 -2.40 17.82 13.49
N PRO A 117 -2.64 16.65 12.83
CA PRO A 117 -1.63 15.63 12.69
C PRO A 117 -0.53 16.00 11.67
N ASP A 118 0.72 15.64 11.95
CA ASP A 118 1.80 15.65 10.94
C ASP A 118 1.67 14.49 9.94
N VAL A 119 1.16 13.35 10.41
CA VAL A 119 0.93 12.15 9.61
C VAL A 119 -0.44 11.57 9.93
N LEU A 120 -1.24 11.35 8.90
CA LEU A 120 -2.54 10.68 8.98
C LEU A 120 -2.47 9.31 8.33
N LEU A 121 -2.78 8.24 9.08
CA LEU A 121 -2.96 6.92 8.49
C LEU A 121 -4.45 6.65 8.26
N VAL A 122 -4.78 6.28 7.03
CA VAL A 122 -6.11 5.82 6.60
C VAL A 122 -6.04 4.32 6.38
N GLY A 123 -6.59 3.53 7.29
CA GLY A 123 -6.47 2.06 7.32
C GLY A 123 -6.89 1.40 6.02
N GLU A 124 -8.01 1.82 5.44
CA GLU A 124 -8.42 1.39 4.10
C GLU A 124 -9.37 2.40 3.43
N ILE A 125 -9.08 2.75 2.19
CA ILE A 125 -9.97 3.57 1.35
C ILE A 125 -11.00 2.64 0.69
N ARG A 126 -12.26 2.69 1.15
CA ARG A 126 -13.34 1.84 0.67
C ARG A 126 -14.28 2.52 -0.33
N ASN A 127 -14.52 3.80 -0.18
CA ASN A 127 -15.46 4.59 -0.98
C ASN A 127 -14.83 5.91 -1.45
N HIS A 128 -15.57 6.68 -2.26
CA HIS A 128 -15.08 7.94 -2.80
C HIS A 128 -15.10 9.07 -1.78
N GLU A 129 -15.97 9.02 -0.78
CA GLU A 129 -16.06 10.01 0.30
C GLU A 129 -14.78 9.99 1.16
N THR A 130 -14.38 8.80 1.63
CA THR A 130 -13.11 8.60 2.35
C THR A 130 -11.92 9.07 1.52
N LEU A 131 -11.93 8.74 0.22
CA LEU A 131 -10.87 9.13 -0.70
C LEU A 131 -10.79 10.65 -0.90
N ALA A 132 -11.95 11.33 -0.99
CA ALA A 132 -12.02 12.78 -1.14
C ALA A 132 -11.38 13.48 0.07
N VAL A 133 -11.71 13.05 1.30
CA VAL A 133 -11.11 13.59 2.53
C VAL A 133 -9.61 13.32 2.57
N ALA A 134 -9.17 12.12 2.19
CA ALA A 134 -7.74 11.78 2.16
C ALA A 134 -6.95 12.62 1.15
N LEU A 135 -7.52 12.91 -0.03
CA LEU A 135 -6.91 13.79 -1.03
C LEU A 135 -6.85 15.24 -0.55
N GLU A 136 -7.95 15.78 -0.01
CA GLU A 136 -8.02 17.13 0.57
C GLU A 136 -6.98 17.32 1.68
N ALA A 137 -6.88 16.35 2.59
CA ALA A 137 -5.87 16.35 3.64
C ALA A 137 -4.44 16.34 3.09
N ALA A 138 -4.16 15.50 2.08
CA ALA A 138 -2.84 15.40 1.45
C ALA A 138 -2.42 16.65 0.68
N GLU A 139 -3.37 17.47 0.21
CA GLU A 139 -3.09 18.74 -0.47
C GLU A 139 -2.73 19.85 0.51
N THR A 140 -3.43 19.93 1.63
CA THR A 140 -3.43 21.11 2.51
C THR A 140 -2.70 20.93 3.83
N GLY A 141 -2.54 19.70 4.28
CA GLY A 141 -2.08 19.38 5.64
C GLY A 141 -1.05 18.27 5.71
N PRO A 142 -1.39 17.13 6.35
CA PRO A 142 -0.44 16.09 6.75
C PRO A 142 0.10 15.24 5.59
N LEU A 143 1.13 14.44 5.90
CA LEU A 143 1.45 13.28 5.10
C LEU A 143 0.39 12.19 5.31
N VAL A 144 -0.34 11.84 4.27
CA VAL A 144 -1.37 10.80 4.32
C VAL A 144 -0.80 9.46 3.85
N LEU A 145 -0.83 8.46 4.72
CA LEU A 145 -0.51 7.06 4.41
C LEU A 145 -1.82 6.29 4.30
N ALA A 146 -2.11 5.65 3.17
CA ALA A 146 -3.41 5.00 3.00
C ALA A 146 -3.30 3.63 2.32
N ALA A 147 -4.13 2.66 2.76
CA ALA A 147 -4.28 1.40 2.06
C ALA A 147 -5.34 1.50 0.95
N LEU A 148 -5.00 0.95 -0.21
CA LEU A 148 -5.93 0.80 -1.33
C LEU A 148 -5.78 -0.59 -1.94
N HIS A 149 -6.89 -1.22 -2.31
CA HIS A 149 -6.86 -2.50 -2.99
C HIS A 149 -6.60 -2.31 -4.49
N ALA A 150 -5.37 -2.59 -4.95
CA ALA A 150 -4.99 -2.59 -6.36
C ALA A 150 -3.80 -3.52 -6.61
N PRO A 151 -3.72 -4.22 -7.77
CA PRO A 151 -2.66 -5.18 -8.04
C PRO A 151 -1.32 -4.56 -8.44
N THR A 152 -1.32 -3.33 -8.97
CA THR A 152 -0.11 -2.61 -9.43
C THR A 152 -0.22 -1.13 -9.08
N ALA A 153 0.90 -0.42 -9.12
CA ALA A 153 0.93 1.02 -8.88
C ALA A 153 0.10 1.81 -9.91
N ALA A 154 0.18 1.47 -11.18
CA ALA A 154 -0.65 2.09 -12.22
C ALA A 154 -2.15 1.81 -11.99
N ALA A 155 -2.51 0.58 -11.63
CA ALA A 155 -3.89 0.24 -11.31
C ALA A 155 -4.39 0.97 -10.05
N ALA A 156 -3.51 1.25 -9.08
CA ALA A 156 -3.86 2.05 -7.91
C ALA A 156 -4.23 3.48 -8.30
N VAL A 157 -3.44 4.12 -9.17
CA VAL A 157 -3.73 5.46 -9.70
C VAL A 157 -5.07 5.47 -10.46
N SER A 158 -5.30 4.50 -11.35
CA SER A 158 -6.57 4.40 -12.08
C SER A 158 -7.75 4.24 -11.12
N ARG A 159 -7.69 3.25 -10.21
CA ARG A 159 -8.77 2.98 -9.24
C ARG A 159 -9.06 4.16 -8.31
N THR A 160 -8.05 4.95 -7.98
CA THR A 160 -8.25 6.20 -7.20
C THR A 160 -9.17 7.15 -7.95
N ILE A 161 -8.96 7.33 -9.26
CA ILE A 161 -9.78 8.21 -10.09
C ILE A 161 -11.17 7.60 -10.36
N ASP A 162 -11.19 6.31 -10.72
CA ASP A 162 -12.41 5.59 -11.12
C ASP A 162 -13.43 5.43 -9.97
N ARG A 163 -13.00 5.61 -8.71
CA ARG A 163 -13.91 5.65 -7.55
C ARG A 163 -14.82 6.88 -7.52
N PHE A 164 -14.39 7.98 -8.12
CA PHE A 164 -15.20 9.18 -8.20
C PHE A 164 -16.28 9.07 -9.28
N PRO A 165 -17.45 9.68 -9.06
CA PRO A 165 -18.45 9.86 -10.12
C PRO A 165 -17.83 10.52 -11.34
N SER A 166 -18.34 10.21 -12.53
CA SER A 166 -17.75 10.61 -13.82
C SER A 166 -17.57 12.13 -13.97
N ASP A 167 -18.49 12.91 -13.42
CA ASP A 167 -18.45 14.37 -13.38
C ASP A 167 -17.34 14.94 -12.48
N ARG A 168 -16.84 14.16 -11.51
CA ARG A 168 -15.77 14.54 -10.58
C ARG A 168 -14.40 13.97 -10.90
N GLN A 169 -14.30 13.03 -11.85
CA GLN A 169 -13.01 12.38 -12.18
C GLN A 169 -11.97 13.36 -12.71
N ALA A 170 -12.37 14.40 -13.44
CA ALA A 170 -11.43 15.42 -13.90
C ALA A 170 -10.78 16.17 -12.73
N GLN A 171 -11.57 16.55 -11.73
CA GLN A 171 -11.08 17.15 -10.49
C GLN A 171 -10.18 16.18 -9.73
N ALA A 172 -10.60 14.94 -9.57
CA ALA A 172 -9.82 13.91 -8.88
C ALA A 172 -8.45 13.69 -9.52
N ARG A 173 -8.33 13.76 -10.86
CA ARG A 173 -7.02 13.69 -11.55
C ARG A 173 -6.12 14.87 -11.18
N VAL A 174 -6.66 16.07 -11.12
CA VAL A 174 -5.89 17.26 -10.72
C VAL A 174 -5.39 17.08 -9.29
N SER A 175 -6.28 16.84 -8.33
CA SER A 175 -5.95 16.63 -6.91
C SER A 175 -4.94 15.52 -6.71
N LEU A 176 -5.13 14.36 -7.36
CA LEU A 176 -4.19 13.25 -7.25
C LEU A 176 -2.82 13.59 -7.88
N SER A 177 -2.80 14.32 -9.00
CA SER A 177 -1.54 14.72 -9.67
C SER A 177 -0.68 15.64 -8.81
N GLU A 178 -1.30 16.41 -7.91
CA GLU A 178 -0.63 17.36 -7.02
C GLU A 178 -0.26 16.76 -5.67
N SER A 179 -1.11 15.87 -5.15
CA SER A 179 -0.93 15.28 -3.82
C SER A 179 -0.10 13.99 -3.83
N LEU A 180 -0.12 13.17 -4.89
CA LEU A 180 0.54 11.86 -4.90
C LEU A 180 2.07 12.00 -4.76
N ARG A 181 2.64 11.37 -3.73
CA ARG A 181 4.08 11.29 -3.50
C ARG A 181 4.65 9.92 -3.85
N GLY A 182 3.86 8.87 -3.67
CA GLY A 182 4.29 7.53 -4.05
C GLY A 182 3.20 6.47 -3.95
N VAL A 183 3.43 5.36 -4.62
CA VAL A 183 2.64 4.14 -4.49
C VAL A 183 3.60 2.99 -4.25
N LEU A 184 3.37 2.28 -3.15
CA LEU A 184 4.01 1.01 -2.84
C LEU A 184 3.00 -0.10 -3.12
N SER A 185 3.17 -0.80 -4.24
CA SER A 185 2.37 -1.98 -4.54
C SER A 185 3.11 -3.24 -4.09
N GLN A 186 2.42 -4.16 -3.42
CA GLN A 186 3.07 -5.32 -2.83
C GLN A 186 2.29 -6.61 -3.03
N THR A 187 3.05 -7.70 -3.14
CA THR A 187 2.53 -9.07 -3.13
C THR A 187 3.37 -9.94 -2.22
N LEU A 188 2.74 -10.91 -1.55
CA LEU A 188 3.44 -11.90 -0.74
C LEU A 188 3.66 -13.16 -1.56
N VAL A 189 4.90 -13.62 -1.62
CA VAL A 189 5.31 -14.87 -2.28
C VAL A 189 5.86 -15.85 -1.26
N ARG A 190 5.73 -17.15 -1.54
CA ARG A 190 6.23 -18.22 -0.67
C ARG A 190 7.75 -18.23 -0.69
N ARG A 191 8.34 -18.27 0.49
CA ARG A 191 9.78 -18.35 0.69
C ARG A 191 10.23 -19.81 0.66
N LYS A 192 11.38 -20.08 0.06
CA LYS A 192 12.06 -21.38 0.23
C LYS A 192 12.32 -21.64 1.71
N GLY A 193 12.02 -22.84 2.17
CA GLY A 193 12.15 -23.18 3.59
C GLY A 193 11.01 -22.74 4.49
N GLY A 194 9.96 -22.14 3.93
CA GLY A 194 8.75 -21.76 4.67
C GLY A 194 8.58 -20.27 4.92
N GLY A 195 7.37 -19.87 5.28
CA GLY A 195 6.99 -18.48 5.45
C GLY A 195 6.75 -17.74 4.13
N ARG A 196 6.68 -16.41 4.20
CA ARG A 196 6.42 -15.52 3.06
C ARG A 196 7.40 -14.35 3.06
N VAL A 197 7.64 -13.79 1.89
CA VAL A 197 8.40 -12.56 1.69
C VAL A 197 7.62 -11.65 0.77
N ALA A 198 7.70 -10.32 1.01
CA ALA A 198 7.05 -9.35 0.15
C ALA A 198 7.94 -9.03 -1.07
N ALA A 199 7.32 -8.93 -2.24
CA ALA A 199 7.88 -8.27 -3.40
C ALA A 199 7.18 -6.91 -3.55
N PHE A 200 7.95 -5.87 -3.87
CA PHE A 200 7.48 -4.49 -3.91
C PHE A 200 7.64 -3.88 -5.30
N GLU A 201 6.61 -3.18 -5.76
CA GLU A 201 6.68 -2.22 -6.86
C GLU A 201 6.62 -0.82 -6.27
N VAL A 202 7.52 0.07 -6.69
CA VAL A 202 7.58 1.46 -6.21
C VAL A 202 7.41 2.43 -7.36
N LEU A 203 6.36 3.25 -7.26
CA LEU A 203 6.14 4.42 -8.10
C LEU A 203 6.36 5.67 -7.25
N LEU A 204 7.14 6.64 -7.73
CA LEU A 204 7.32 7.94 -7.08
C LEU A 204 6.55 9.03 -7.83
N GLY A 205 6.01 9.98 -7.08
CA GLY A 205 5.25 11.14 -7.58
C GLY A 205 6.16 12.20 -8.21
N VAL A 206 6.86 11.85 -9.27
CA VAL A 206 7.71 12.80 -10.03
C VAL A 206 6.86 13.57 -11.05
N PRO A 207 7.34 14.75 -11.55
CA PRO A 207 6.58 15.59 -12.49
C PRO A 207 6.06 14.85 -13.73
N ALA A 208 6.83 13.87 -14.24
CA ALA A 208 6.40 13.05 -15.38
C ALA A 208 5.15 12.22 -15.04
N VAL A 209 5.09 11.63 -13.84
CA VAL A 209 3.93 10.87 -13.36
C VAL A 209 2.73 11.79 -13.14
N SER A 210 2.94 12.95 -12.50
CA SER A 210 1.89 13.95 -12.28
C SER A 210 1.26 14.42 -13.60
N ASN A 211 2.05 14.64 -14.65
CA ASN A 211 1.56 15.01 -15.98
C ASN A 211 0.72 13.88 -16.60
N LEU A 212 1.18 12.62 -16.53
CA LEU A 212 0.42 11.47 -17.03
C LEU A 212 -0.93 11.31 -16.33
N ILE A 213 -0.98 11.53 -15.01
CA ILE A 213 -2.23 11.48 -14.23
C ILE A 213 -3.18 12.58 -14.70
N ARG A 214 -2.69 13.83 -14.83
CA ARG A 214 -3.49 14.99 -15.26
C ARG A 214 -4.08 14.78 -16.65
N GLU A 215 -3.27 14.24 -17.57
CA GLU A 215 -3.69 13.95 -18.95
C GLU A 215 -4.51 12.67 -19.12
N GLY A 216 -4.69 11.86 -18.05
CA GLY A 216 -5.38 10.58 -18.11
C GLY A 216 -4.60 9.47 -18.83
N LYS A 217 -3.30 9.65 -19.07
CA LYS A 217 -2.42 8.70 -19.76
C LYS A 217 -1.77 7.67 -18.80
N ILE A 218 -2.56 7.14 -17.86
CA ILE A 218 -2.09 6.25 -16.78
C ILE A 218 -1.43 4.98 -17.33
N PHE A 219 -1.83 4.51 -18.51
CA PHE A 219 -1.23 3.34 -19.16
C PHE A 219 0.26 3.50 -19.49
N GLN A 220 0.81 4.73 -19.47
CA GLN A 220 2.23 5.00 -19.68
C GLN A 220 3.06 4.93 -18.38
N ILE A 221 2.44 4.93 -17.22
CA ILE A 221 3.12 4.90 -15.91
C ILE A 221 4.12 3.73 -15.79
N PRO A 222 3.81 2.47 -16.21
CA PRO A 222 4.77 1.38 -16.14
C PRO A 222 6.08 1.66 -16.88
N GLY A 223 6.02 2.39 -18.01
CA GLY A 223 7.20 2.81 -18.75
C GLY A 223 8.06 3.80 -17.96
N ILE A 224 7.43 4.74 -17.22
CA ILE A 224 8.16 5.68 -16.35
C ILE A 224 8.81 4.92 -15.18
N VAL A 225 8.12 3.96 -14.56
CA VAL A 225 8.70 3.13 -13.48
C VAL A 225 9.94 2.41 -13.97
N GLN A 226 9.91 1.81 -15.16
CA GLN A 226 11.06 1.14 -15.75
C GLN A 226 12.23 2.10 -16.05
N ALA A 227 11.94 3.29 -16.57
CA ALA A 227 12.96 4.28 -16.94
C ALA A 227 13.61 4.96 -15.72
N SER A 228 12.90 5.02 -14.58
CA SER A 228 13.30 5.80 -13.39
C SER A 228 13.87 4.95 -12.25
N ARG A 229 14.41 3.76 -12.54
CA ARG A 229 15.06 2.88 -11.53
C ARG A 229 16.15 3.60 -10.72
N LYS A 230 16.94 4.44 -11.38
CA LYS A 230 17.99 5.21 -10.71
C LYS A 230 17.46 6.25 -9.71
N GLN A 231 16.20 6.61 -9.81
CA GLN A 231 15.52 7.52 -8.90
C GLN A 231 14.85 6.79 -7.72
N GLY A 232 14.96 5.45 -7.65
CA GLY A 232 14.37 4.64 -6.60
C GLY A 232 13.03 3.99 -6.98
N MET A 233 12.54 4.17 -8.21
CA MET A 233 11.38 3.41 -8.70
C MET A 233 11.77 1.95 -8.94
N LEU A 234 10.85 1.03 -8.64
CA LEU A 234 11.09 -0.40 -8.71
C LEU A 234 9.93 -1.11 -9.40
N PRO A 235 10.13 -1.68 -10.60
CA PRO A 235 9.13 -2.55 -11.21
C PRO A 235 8.92 -3.84 -10.43
N MET A 236 7.69 -4.36 -10.35
CA MET A 236 7.39 -5.62 -9.65
C MET A 236 8.22 -6.79 -10.18
N ASN A 237 8.38 -6.90 -11.50
CA ASN A 237 9.17 -7.97 -12.11
C ASN A 237 10.65 -7.94 -11.68
N ASP A 238 11.23 -6.75 -11.49
CA ASP A 238 12.61 -6.61 -11.01
C ASP A 238 12.75 -7.07 -9.56
N ALA A 239 11.78 -6.72 -8.70
CA ALA A 239 11.73 -7.17 -7.30
C ALA A 239 11.60 -8.70 -7.20
N LEU A 240 10.72 -9.30 -8.00
CA LEU A 240 10.55 -10.74 -8.06
C LEU A 240 11.82 -11.43 -8.57
N LEU A 241 12.46 -10.88 -9.61
CA LEU A 241 13.70 -11.41 -10.17
C LEU A 241 14.85 -11.36 -9.15
N ASP A 242 14.96 -10.29 -8.37
CA ASP A 242 15.95 -10.20 -7.28
C ASP A 242 15.75 -11.30 -6.23
N LEU A 243 14.52 -11.55 -5.80
CA LEU A 243 14.20 -12.60 -4.85
C LEU A 243 14.57 -14.00 -5.39
N VAL A 244 14.35 -14.25 -6.68
CA VAL A 244 14.75 -15.50 -7.32
C VAL A 244 16.28 -15.62 -7.43
N ARG A 245 16.97 -14.56 -7.86
CA ARG A 245 18.45 -14.54 -7.95
C ARG A 245 19.14 -14.76 -6.61
N ARG A 246 18.55 -14.23 -5.55
CA ARG A 246 19.03 -14.44 -4.16
C ARG A 246 18.67 -15.82 -3.60
N GLY A 247 17.98 -16.66 -4.37
CA GLY A 247 17.55 -17.99 -3.94
C GLY A 247 16.48 -17.99 -2.83
N ILE A 248 15.81 -16.87 -2.60
CA ILE A 248 14.78 -16.70 -1.55
C ILE A 248 13.45 -17.32 -2.00
N VAL A 249 13.11 -17.19 -3.28
CA VAL A 249 11.85 -17.63 -3.88
C VAL A 249 12.14 -18.53 -5.09
N GLU A 250 11.27 -19.53 -5.33
CA GLU A 250 11.33 -20.35 -6.54
C GLU A 250 10.85 -19.55 -7.76
N SER A 251 11.43 -19.80 -8.92
CA SER A 251 11.05 -19.14 -10.19
C SER A 251 9.58 -19.33 -10.53
N GLU A 252 9.03 -20.52 -10.24
CA GLU A 252 7.62 -20.84 -10.47
C GLU A 252 6.69 -19.99 -9.60
N GLU A 253 6.99 -19.85 -8.32
CA GLU A 253 6.21 -19.01 -7.39
C GLU A 253 6.26 -17.54 -7.80
N ALA A 254 7.44 -17.05 -8.18
CA ALA A 254 7.58 -15.68 -8.68
C ALA A 254 6.80 -15.45 -9.99
N CYS A 255 6.78 -16.43 -10.91
CA CYS A 255 5.97 -16.40 -12.13
C CYS A 255 4.47 -16.32 -11.84
N ARG A 256 3.97 -17.02 -10.80
CA ARG A 256 2.56 -16.96 -10.40
C ARG A 256 2.19 -15.57 -9.87
N ALA A 257 3.11 -14.93 -9.16
CA ALA A 257 2.90 -13.61 -8.55
C ALA A 257 3.07 -12.44 -9.52
N ALA A 258 3.78 -12.64 -10.63
CA ALA A 258 4.03 -11.59 -11.62
C ALA A 258 2.74 -11.16 -12.32
N ALA A 259 2.45 -9.86 -12.30
CA ALA A 259 1.32 -9.27 -13.04
C ALA A 259 1.56 -9.34 -14.56
N ASP A 260 2.79 -9.05 -15.01
CA ASP A 260 3.25 -9.28 -16.38
C ASP A 260 4.10 -10.55 -16.42
N ARG A 261 3.43 -11.69 -16.58
CA ARG A 261 4.07 -13.01 -16.65
C ARG A 261 4.97 -13.17 -17.87
N ALA A 262 4.57 -12.63 -19.01
CA ALA A 262 5.36 -12.74 -20.25
C ALA A 262 6.69 -12.00 -20.13
N GLY A 263 6.65 -10.75 -19.67
CA GLY A 263 7.84 -9.94 -19.40
C GLY A 263 8.73 -10.57 -18.31
N PHE A 264 8.13 -11.14 -17.25
CA PHE A 264 8.88 -11.80 -16.20
C PHE A 264 9.59 -13.07 -16.70
N THR A 265 8.90 -13.90 -17.51
CA THR A 265 9.49 -15.09 -18.13
C THR A 265 10.67 -14.72 -19.04
N ALA A 266 10.55 -13.63 -19.82
CA ALA A 266 11.65 -13.12 -20.62
C ALA A 266 12.83 -12.65 -19.75
N ALA A 267 12.56 -11.97 -18.62
CA ALA A 267 13.59 -11.55 -17.67
C ALA A 267 14.32 -12.72 -17.02
N LEU A 268 13.61 -13.80 -16.65
CA LEU A 268 14.24 -15.04 -16.15
C LEU A 268 15.17 -15.67 -17.18
N ARG A 269 14.72 -15.80 -18.43
CA ARG A 269 15.55 -16.33 -19.52
C ARG A 269 16.82 -15.51 -19.75
N SER A 270 16.69 -14.18 -19.79
CA SER A 270 17.82 -13.27 -19.92
C SER A 270 18.81 -13.37 -18.75
N ALA A 271 18.33 -13.76 -17.58
CA ALA A 271 19.14 -14.00 -16.38
C ALA A 271 19.75 -15.42 -16.33
N GLY A 272 19.51 -16.28 -17.33
CA GLY A 272 19.96 -17.69 -17.34
C GLY A 272 19.24 -18.58 -16.31
N ILE A 273 18.08 -18.15 -15.82
CA ILE A 273 17.29 -18.91 -14.84
C ILE A 273 16.20 -19.69 -15.59
N PRO A 274 16.06 -21.01 -15.33
CA PRO A 274 14.99 -21.77 -15.94
C PRO A 274 13.62 -21.20 -15.59
N ALA A 275 12.87 -20.78 -16.61
CA ALA A 275 11.47 -20.43 -16.46
C ALA A 275 10.65 -21.71 -16.43
N THR A 276 10.46 -22.31 -15.26
CA THR A 276 9.49 -23.39 -15.10
C THR A 276 8.09 -22.77 -15.24
N SER A 277 7.47 -23.03 -16.39
CA SER A 277 6.05 -22.69 -16.56
C SER A 277 5.25 -23.56 -15.60
N PRO A 278 4.30 -23.01 -14.82
CA PRO A 278 3.38 -23.85 -14.08
C PRO A 278 2.67 -24.75 -15.08
N ALA A 279 2.78 -26.07 -14.88
CA ALA A 279 2.10 -27.03 -15.71
C ALA A 279 0.59 -26.78 -15.65
N GLY A 280 -0.01 -26.42 -16.77
CA GLY A 280 -1.44 -26.51 -17.05
C GLY A 280 -2.33 -25.44 -16.45
N PHE A 281 -2.68 -24.44 -17.25
CA PHE A 281 -4.06 -23.94 -17.44
C PHE A 281 -4.22 -23.65 -18.91
#